data_f4e5893434203a48272544d442885b0c
#
_entry.id   f4e5893434203a48272544d442885b0c
#
_cell.length_a   1.000
_cell.length_b   1.000
_cell.length_c   1.000
_cell.angle_alpha   90.00
_cell.angle_beta   90.00
_cell.angle_gamma   90.00
#
_symmetry.space_group_name_H-M   'P 1'
#
loop_
_entity.id
_entity.type
_entity.pdbx_description
1 polymer ?
#
loop_
_entity_poly.entity_id
_entity_poly.type
_entity_poly.pdbx_seq_one_letter_code
_entity_poly.pdbx_strand_id
1 'polypeptide(L)'
;KEFKKIRNKINHKFSDNFIKNFIIENEKIINNNYSANLKIIYDENLIIKFLRNHKLSYAYFLPDNFFLIISEDTGINKYLFSKQNSYYKFIMNSKNYLDFYKIPNLDINDRYLLNSSDIQNRNIDNINKFIKKYSYSNNIIIESKYNFSSYDIDIYLFIENEYILVKNYSLNQLEHQKFFLNLKSNILDTWKYYNNVQNNKLNNIECYVNSLNINELKQIKLLIKNISVIKDFELKKISLYKNLYIINYYGNYEILKKLFYINSINIKFDD
;
A
#
# COMPACT_ATOMS: atom_id res chain seq x y z
N LYS A 1 15.70 2.44 -11.86
CA LYS A 1 16.90 1.76 -12.43
C LYS A 1 16.61 0.34 -12.88
N GLU A 2 15.83 -0.46 -12.14
CA GLU A 2 15.55 -1.87 -12.45
C GLU A 2 14.68 -2.06 -13.69
N PHE A 3 13.63 -1.26 -13.86
CA PHE A 3 12.74 -1.33 -15.01
C PHE A 3 13.45 -1.10 -16.35
N LYS A 4 14.51 -0.27 -16.37
CA LYS A 4 15.31 -0.04 -17.58
C LYS A 4 15.99 -1.33 -18.09
N LYS A 5 16.31 -2.29 -17.20
CA LYS A 5 16.97 -3.55 -17.56
C LYS A 5 16.06 -4.51 -18.36
N ILE A 6 14.74 -4.39 -18.18
CA ILE A 6 13.78 -5.28 -18.84
C ILE A 6 12.98 -4.58 -19.94
N ARG A 7 13.02 -3.23 -20.01
CA ARG A 7 12.25 -2.47 -20.99
C ARG A 7 12.43 -2.97 -22.43
N ASN A 8 13.64 -3.36 -22.80
CA ASN A 8 13.94 -3.89 -24.15
C ASN A 8 13.43 -5.32 -24.36
N LYS A 9 13.05 -6.03 -23.30
CA LYS A 9 12.49 -7.39 -23.38
C LYS A 9 10.97 -7.40 -23.41
N ILE A 10 10.34 -6.27 -23.06
CA ILE A 10 8.89 -6.10 -23.09
C ILE A 10 8.53 -5.45 -24.44
N ASN A 11 8.11 -6.26 -25.38
CA ASN A 11 7.52 -5.81 -26.64
C ASN A 11 6.00 -6.09 -26.63
N HIS A 12 5.27 -5.62 -27.63
CA HIS A 12 3.82 -5.81 -27.71
C HIS A 12 3.40 -7.29 -27.64
N LYS A 13 4.07 -8.17 -28.38
CA LYS A 13 3.80 -9.63 -28.33
C LYS A 13 4.05 -10.23 -26.95
N PHE A 14 4.98 -9.67 -26.19
CA PHE A 14 5.29 -10.13 -24.85
C PHE A 14 4.23 -9.70 -23.85
N SER A 15 3.69 -8.47 -23.96
CA SER A 15 2.63 -7.99 -23.08
C SER A 15 1.33 -8.79 -23.22
N ASP A 16 1.03 -9.30 -24.42
CA ASP A 16 -0.18 -10.05 -24.72
C ASP A 16 -0.24 -11.37 -23.91
N ASN A 17 0.91 -11.95 -23.61
CA ASN A 17 1.00 -13.16 -22.80
C ASN A 17 0.55 -12.98 -21.33
N PHE A 18 0.45 -11.74 -20.86
CA PHE A 18 0.00 -11.43 -19.51
C PHE A 18 -1.47 -11.00 -19.45
N ILE A 19 -2.16 -10.89 -20.58
CA ILE A 19 -3.56 -10.53 -20.62
C ILE A 19 -4.39 -11.76 -20.25
N LYS A 20 -5.16 -11.64 -19.17
CA LYS A 20 -6.11 -12.66 -18.72
C LYS A 20 -7.43 -12.52 -19.44
N ASN A 21 -7.89 -11.27 -19.60
CA ASN A 21 -9.19 -10.92 -20.20
C ASN A 21 -9.19 -9.45 -20.60
N PHE A 22 -10.11 -9.07 -21.47
CA PHE A 22 -10.43 -7.67 -21.77
C PHE A 22 -11.95 -7.48 -21.81
N ILE A 23 -12.40 -6.28 -21.45
CA ILE A 23 -13.78 -5.87 -21.42
C ILE A 23 -13.90 -4.60 -22.25
N ILE A 24 -14.85 -4.57 -23.16
CA ILE A 24 -15.18 -3.39 -23.95
C ILE A 24 -16.37 -2.72 -23.28
N GLU A 25 -16.23 -1.44 -22.95
CA GLU A 25 -17.24 -0.63 -22.27
C GLU A 25 -17.54 0.64 -23.06
N ASN A 26 -18.77 1.17 -22.91
CA ASN A 26 -19.18 2.45 -23.50
C ASN A 26 -18.99 2.54 -25.03
N GLU A 27 -19.34 1.48 -25.73
CA GLU A 27 -19.30 1.45 -27.20
C GLU A 27 -20.24 2.49 -27.80
N LYS A 28 -19.73 3.28 -28.75
CA LYS A 28 -20.48 4.31 -29.47
C LYS A 28 -20.07 4.33 -30.93
N ILE A 29 -21.07 4.46 -31.81
CA ILE A 29 -20.84 4.74 -33.22
C ILE A 29 -21.42 6.12 -33.52
N ILE A 30 -20.56 7.07 -33.83
CA ILE A 30 -20.93 8.46 -34.18
C ILE A 30 -20.31 8.78 -35.52
N ASN A 31 -21.13 9.13 -36.50
CA ASN A 31 -20.69 9.48 -37.86
C ASN A 31 -19.72 8.43 -38.45
N ASN A 32 -20.08 7.15 -38.41
CA ASN A 32 -19.26 6.01 -38.83
C ASN A 32 -17.93 5.82 -38.10
N ASN A 33 -17.67 6.56 -37.03
CA ASN A 33 -16.52 6.36 -36.18
C ASN A 33 -16.90 5.53 -34.96
N TYR A 34 -16.20 4.40 -34.78
CA TYR A 34 -16.34 3.56 -33.59
C TYR A 34 -15.44 4.07 -32.45
N SER A 35 -16.01 4.21 -31.28
CA SER A 35 -15.32 4.60 -30.04
C SER A 35 -15.75 3.69 -28.90
N ALA A 36 -14.80 3.17 -28.16
CA ALA A 36 -15.06 2.34 -26.98
C ALA A 36 -13.95 2.49 -25.94
N ASN A 37 -14.27 2.17 -24.70
CA ASN A 37 -13.28 2.04 -23.63
C ASN A 37 -12.84 0.58 -23.53
N LEU A 38 -11.55 0.31 -23.61
CA LEU A 38 -10.98 -1.01 -23.45
C LEU A 38 -10.38 -1.14 -22.06
N LYS A 39 -10.94 -2.03 -21.23
CA LYS A 39 -10.41 -2.41 -19.93
C LYS A 39 -9.66 -3.73 -20.06
N ILE A 40 -8.34 -3.69 -19.84
CA ILE A 40 -7.47 -4.88 -19.91
C ILE A 40 -7.22 -5.41 -18.51
N ILE A 41 -7.47 -6.69 -18.29
CA ILE A 41 -7.22 -7.40 -17.05
C ILE A 41 -6.01 -8.31 -17.26
N TYR A 42 -4.97 -8.09 -16.48
CA TYR A 42 -3.74 -8.86 -16.54
C TYR A 42 -3.76 -10.06 -15.59
N ASP A 43 -3.03 -11.13 -15.94
CA ASP A 43 -2.79 -12.27 -15.06
C ASP A 43 -1.68 -11.92 -14.07
N GLU A 44 -2.08 -11.68 -12.84
CA GLU A 44 -1.18 -11.29 -11.74
C GLU A 44 -0.13 -12.37 -11.46
N ASN A 45 -0.51 -13.65 -11.48
CA ASN A 45 0.41 -14.75 -11.20
C ASN A 45 1.52 -14.85 -12.27
N LEU A 46 1.16 -14.66 -13.55
CA LEU A 46 2.14 -14.65 -14.64
C LEU A 46 3.08 -13.45 -14.52
N ILE A 47 2.56 -12.27 -14.19
CA ILE A 47 3.39 -11.07 -13.97
C ILE A 47 4.37 -11.31 -12.81
N ILE A 48 3.89 -11.79 -11.68
CA ILE A 48 4.72 -12.05 -10.51
C ILE A 48 5.80 -13.09 -10.82
N LYS A 49 5.43 -14.17 -11.51
CA LYS A 49 6.39 -15.20 -11.95
C LYS A 49 7.46 -14.59 -12.86
N PHE A 50 7.07 -13.72 -13.78
CA PHE A 50 8.00 -13.01 -14.64
C PHE A 50 8.95 -12.11 -13.84
N LEU A 51 8.43 -11.30 -12.92
CA LEU A 51 9.24 -10.43 -12.06
C LEU A 51 10.26 -11.23 -11.24
N ARG A 52 9.86 -12.38 -10.69
CA ARG A 52 10.76 -13.30 -9.97
C ARG A 52 11.86 -13.86 -10.85
N ASN A 53 11.51 -14.35 -12.03
CA ASN A 53 12.49 -14.92 -12.96
C ASN A 53 13.57 -13.91 -13.38
N HIS A 54 13.22 -12.63 -13.33
CA HIS A 54 14.15 -11.53 -13.62
C HIS A 54 14.74 -10.89 -12.36
N LYS A 55 14.51 -11.48 -11.17
CA LYS A 55 15.00 -10.97 -9.87
C LYS A 55 14.57 -9.52 -9.59
N LEU A 56 13.39 -9.15 -10.08
CA LEU A 56 12.81 -7.83 -9.84
C LEU A 56 11.92 -7.87 -8.61
N SER A 57 12.09 -6.90 -7.78
CA SER A 57 11.25 -6.70 -6.61
C SER A 57 9.90 -6.08 -6.98
N TYR A 58 8.86 -6.39 -6.22
CA TYR A 58 7.51 -5.88 -6.43
C TYR A 58 6.79 -5.70 -5.10
N ALA A 59 5.85 -4.77 -5.03
CA ALA A 59 4.88 -4.69 -3.96
C ALA A 59 3.63 -5.46 -4.37
N TYR A 60 3.16 -6.36 -3.52
CA TYR A 60 2.04 -7.25 -3.85
C TYR A 60 0.70 -6.52 -3.85
N PHE A 61 0.51 -5.64 -2.88
CA PHE A 61 -0.73 -4.87 -2.74
C PHE A 61 -0.54 -3.44 -3.22
N LEU A 62 -1.61 -2.84 -3.72
CA LEU A 62 -1.69 -1.39 -3.79
C LEU A 62 -2.10 -0.87 -2.40
N PRO A 63 -1.57 0.27 -1.98
CA PRO A 63 -2.09 0.92 -0.77
C PRO A 63 -3.53 1.35 -1.04
N ASP A 64 -4.40 1.20 -0.06
CA ASP A 64 -5.74 1.76 -0.13
C ASP A 64 -5.66 3.29 -0.24
N ASN A 65 -6.10 4.01 0.75
CA ASN A 65 -5.96 5.46 0.83
C ASN A 65 -4.90 5.83 1.86
N PHE A 66 -4.30 6.99 1.69
CA PHE A 66 -3.40 7.56 2.68
C PHE A 66 -4.12 8.60 3.53
N PHE A 67 -4.14 8.39 4.84
CA PHE A 67 -4.70 9.35 5.79
C PHE A 67 -3.66 10.40 6.15
N LEU A 68 -4.00 11.68 5.94
CA LEU A 68 -3.08 12.80 6.13
C LEU A 68 -3.30 13.49 7.47
N ILE A 69 -2.25 13.60 8.25
CA ILE A 69 -2.15 14.42 9.46
C ILE A 69 -1.17 15.55 9.14
N ILE A 70 -1.66 16.79 9.02
CA ILE A 70 -0.84 17.90 8.53
C ILE A 70 -0.75 18.99 9.60
N SER A 71 0.43 19.17 10.15
CA SER A 71 0.77 20.29 11.04
C SER A 71 1.39 21.41 10.22
N GLU A 72 0.71 22.55 10.14
CA GLU A 72 1.18 23.74 9.44
C GLU A 72 1.53 24.83 10.46
N ASP A 73 2.79 25.23 10.51
CA ASP A 73 3.29 26.36 11.27
C ASP A 73 3.56 27.53 10.30
N THR A 74 2.76 28.57 10.38
CA THR A 74 2.88 29.76 9.51
C THR A 74 3.86 30.81 10.05
N GLY A 75 4.60 30.47 11.10
CA GLY A 75 5.44 31.44 11.83
C GLY A 75 4.69 32.31 12.81
N ILE A 76 3.36 32.48 12.63
CA ILE A 76 2.47 33.23 13.52
C ILE A 76 1.52 32.29 14.24
N ASN A 77 0.90 31.37 13.49
CA ASN A 77 -0.09 30.43 13.99
C ASN A 77 0.28 29.00 13.61
N LYS A 78 -0.16 28.06 14.45
CA LYS A 78 -0.06 26.62 14.18
C LYS A 78 -1.44 26.05 13.92
N TYR A 79 -1.61 25.44 12.76
CA TYR A 79 -2.86 24.82 12.34
C TYR A 79 -2.66 23.31 12.20
N LEU A 80 -3.31 22.51 13.05
CA LEU A 80 -3.33 21.06 12.92
C LEU A 80 -4.67 20.59 12.33
N PHE A 81 -5.77 20.77 13.06
CA PHE A 81 -7.11 20.36 12.61
C PHE A 81 -8.01 21.58 12.42
N SER A 82 -7.69 22.38 11.41
CA SER A 82 -8.39 23.61 11.11
C SER A 82 -8.66 23.75 9.61
N LYS A 83 -9.84 24.27 9.27
CA LYS A 83 -10.17 24.70 7.91
C LYS A 83 -9.28 25.83 7.40
N GLN A 84 -8.52 26.48 8.28
CA GLN A 84 -7.54 27.51 7.94
C GLN A 84 -6.19 26.91 7.48
N ASN A 85 -5.90 25.64 7.81
CA ASN A 85 -4.73 24.94 7.29
C ASN A 85 -4.78 24.92 5.76
N SER A 86 -3.75 25.47 5.11
CA SER A 86 -3.74 25.72 3.68
C SER A 86 -3.76 24.43 2.86
N TYR A 87 -3.15 23.37 3.36
CA TYR A 87 -3.12 22.04 2.72
C TYR A 87 -4.50 21.40 2.73
N TYR A 88 -5.18 21.36 3.88
CA TYR A 88 -6.53 20.82 3.97
C TYR A 88 -7.52 21.60 3.12
N LYS A 89 -7.43 22.95 3.14
CA LYS A 89 -8.24 23.81 2.29
C LYS A 89 -8.08 23.48 0.80
N PHE A 90 -6.85 23.25 0.35
CA PHE A 90 -6.57 22.85 -1.02
C PHE A 90 -7.18 21.49 -1.36
N ILE A 91 -6.98 20.47 -0.52
CA ILE A 91 -7.51 19.11 -0.75
C ILE A 91 -9.05 19.12 -0.79
N MET A 92 -9.69 19.81 0.13
CA MET A 92 -11.16 19.92 0.19
C MET A 92 -11.75 20.56 -1.07
N ASN A 93 -11.07 21.53 -1.66
CA ASN A 93 -11.50 22.19 -2.88
C ASN A 93 -11.17 21.40 -4.16
N SER A 94 -10.35 20.35 -4.06
CA SER A 94 -9.82 19.59 -5.21
C SER A 94 -10.25 18.14 -5.11
N LYS A 95 -11.48 17.82 -5.54
CA LYS A 95 -12.11 16.49 -5.39
C LYS A 95 -11.22 15.31 -5.83
N ASN A 96 -10.41 15.49 -6.88
CA ASN A 96 -9.54 14.44 -7.42
C ASN A 96 -8.47 13.93 -6.43
N TYR A 97 -8.15 14.70 -5.38
CA TYR A 97 -7.19 14.27 -4.37
C TYR A 97 -7.82 13.40 -3.29
N LEU A 98 -9.13 13.51 -3.05
CA LEU A 98 -9.84 12.73 -2.04
C LEU A 98 -9.95 11.23 -2.37
N ASP A 99 -9.70 10.86 -3.62
CA ASP A 99 -9.63 9.45 -4.03
C ASP A 99 -8.37 8.76 -3.51
N PHE A 100 -7.29 9.52 -3.33
CA PHE A 100 -6.01 9.01 -2.86
C PHE A 100 -5.70 9.40 -1.41
N TYR A 101 -6.09 10.60 -1.00
CA TYR A 101 -5.88 11.10 0.35
C TYR A 101 -7.17 11.14 1.14
N LYS A 102 -7.10 10.75 2.41
CA LYS A 102 -8.15 10.96 3.39
C LYS A 102 -7.67 11.97 4.41
N ILE A 103 -8.56 12.81 4.88
CA ILE A 103 -8.27 13.87 5.85
C ILE A 103 -9.18 13.71 7.06
N PRO A 104 -8.78 14.19 8.25
CA PRO A 104 -9.64 14.22 9.43
C PRO A 104 -10.85 15.14 9.24
N ASN A 105 -11.83 15.02 10.13
CA ASN A 105 -13.06 15.83 10.08
C ASN A 105 -12.84 17.33 10.35
N LEU A 106 -11.65 17.70 10.86
CA LEU A 106 -11.24 19.06 11.19
C LEU A 106 -12.18 19.72 12.22
N ASP A 107 -12.65 18.94 13.18
CA ASP A 107 -13.52 19.37 14.27
C ASP A 107 -12.77 19.56 15.60
N ILE A 108 -13.48 20.03 16.61
CA ILE A 108 -12.90 20.28 17.93
C ILE A 108 -12.47 19.00 18.63
N ASN A 109 -13.13 17.86 18.35
CA ASN A 109 -12.82 16.58 18.97
C ASN A 109 -11.45 16.07 18.55
N ASP A 110 -11.03 16.39 17.32
CA ASP A 110 -9.70 16.03 16.82
C ASP A 110 -8.60 16.74 17.61
N ARG A 111 -8.84 18.00 18.02
CA ARG A 111 -7.89 18.79 18.80
C ARG A 111 -7.68 18.29 20.22
N TYR A 112 -8.70 17.61 20.79
CA TYR A 112 -8.57 16.99 22.12
C TYR A 112 -7.75 15.71 22.08
N LEU A 113 -7.76 14.98 20.95
CA LEU A 113 -7.04 13.72 20.80
C LEU A 113 -5.58 13.92 20.45
N LEU A 114 -5.28 14.94 19.64
CA LEU A 114 -3.92 15.19 19.12
C LEU A 114 -3.73 16.69 18.92
N ASN A 115 -2.60 17.20 19.34
CA ASN A 115 -2.21 18.60 19.18
C ASN A 115 -0.86 18.73 18.44
N SER A 116 -0.48 19.95 18.05
CA SER A 116 0.76 20.20 17.30
C SER A 116 2.01 19.82 18.08
N SER A 117 2.02 19.93 19.41
CA SER A 117 3.16 19.55 20.24
C SER A 117 3.33 18.04 20.30
N ASP A 118 2.24 17.27 20.25
CA ASP A 118 2.32 15.80 20.18
C ASP A 118 3.03 15.34 18.90
N ILE A 119 2.78 16.01 17.78
CA ILE A 119 3.45 15.70 16.51
C ILE A 119 4.93 16.08 16.59
N GLN A 120 5.25 17.29 17.03
CA GLN A 120 6.62 17.77 17.15
C GLN A 120 7.46 16.91 18.10
N ASN A 121 6.88 16.48 19.22
CA ASN A 121 7.54 15.63 20.21
C ASN A 121 7.43 14.12 19.89
N ARG A 122 6.79 13.78 18.75
CA ARG A 122 6.57 12.40 18.31
C ARG A 122 5.91 11.53 19.38
N ASN A 123 4.83 12.04 19.98
CA ASN A 123 4.06 11.34 20.99
C ASN A 123 3.25 10.20 20.32
N ILE A 124 3.89 9.03 20.24
CA ILE A 124 3.35 7.83 19.57
C ILE A 124 1.99 7.41 20.14
N ASP A 125 1.79 7.51 21.44
CA ASP A 125 0.54 7.09 22.08
C ASP A 125 -0.65 7.96 21.65
N ASN A 126 -0.47 9.28 21.63
CA ASN A 126 -1.53 10.20 21.21
C ASN A 126 -1.81 10.09 19.71
N ILE A 127 -0.76 9.93 18.88
CA ILE A 127 -0.89 9.69 17.45
C ILE A 127 -1.69 8.41 17.19
N ASN A 128 -1.38 7.32 17.89
CA ASN A 128 -2.09 6.06 17.74
C ASN A 128 -3.56 6.15 18.19
N LYS A 129 -3.85 6.84 19.29
CA LYS A 129 -5.24 7.08 19.72
C LYS A 129 -6.03 7.83 18.65
N PHE A 130 -5.40 8.83 18.03
CA PHE A 130 -6.00 9.60 16.97
C PHE A 130 -6.25 8.76 15.70
N ILE A 131 -5.24 8.02 15.24
CA ILE A 131 -5.34 7.14 14.07
C ILE A 131 -6.41 6.07 14.26
N LYS A 132 -6.51 5.48 15.45
CA LYS A 132 -7.55 4.49 15.79
C LYS A 132 -8.97 5.03 15.61
N LYS A 133 -9.21 6.31 15.88
CA LYS A 133 -10.52 6.95 15.64
C LYS A 133 -10.94 6.83 14.17
N TYR A 134 -9.99 6.93 13.25
CA TYR A 134 -10.25 6.95 11.80
C TYR A 134 -10.07 5.59 11.13
N SER A 135 -9.43 4.61 11.79
CA SER A 135 -9.24 3.23 11.32
C SER A 135 -8.50 3.09 9.98
N TYR A 136 -7.60 4.02 9.65
CA TYR A 136 -6.76 3.91 8.45
C TYR A 136 -5.44 3.21 8.74
N SER A 137 -5.02 2.33 7.84
CA SER A 137 -3.76 1.57 7.94
C SER A 137 -2.54 2.35 7.45
N ASN A 138 -2.73 3.24 6.47
CA ASN A 138 -1.64 4.00 5.86
C ASN A 138 -1.73 5.46 6.29
N ASN A 139 -0.82 5.91 7.14
CA ASN A 139 -0.86 7.25 7.73
C ASN A 139 0.36 8.05 7.29
N ILE A 140 0.12 9.29 6.85
CA ILE A 140 1.15 10.24 6.46
C ILE A 140 1.09 11.42 7.42
N ILE A 141 2.24 11.75 8.00
CA ILE A 141 2.41 12.94 8.83
C ILE A 141 3.23 13.95 8.04
N ILE A 142 2.70 15.16 7.91
CA ILE A 142 3.35 16.29 7.25
C ILE A 142 3.55 17.38 8.29
N GLU A 143 4.81 17.75 8.49
CA GLU A 143 5.22 18.87 9.32
C GLU A 143 5.70 19.98 8.39
N SER A 144 4.97 21.09 8.30
CA SER A 144 5.31 22.23 7.47
C SER A 144 5.55 23.45 8.36
N LYS A 145 6.68 24.10 8.16
CA LYS A 145 7.06 25.31 8.89
C LYS A 145 7.47 26.40 7.91
N TYR A 146 6.87 27.57 8.04
CA TYR A 146 7.26 28.76 7.32
C TYR A 146 8.25 29.60 8.14
N ASN A 147 9.43 29.85 7.57
CA ASN A 147 10.53 30.59 8.19
C ASN A 147 10.69 32.00 7.59
N PHE A 148 9.59 32.70 7.27
CA PHE A 148 9.52 34.04 6.67
C PHE A 148 10.17 34.16 5.27
N SER A 149 10.90 33.17 4.80
CA SER A 149 11.52 33.15 3.47
C SER A 149 11.30 31.86 2.71
N SER A 150 11.08 30.77 3.44
CA SER A 150 10.91 29.44 2.85
C SER A 150 9.97 28.58 3.70
N TYR A 151 9.43 27.55 3.05
CA TYR A 151 8.70 26.45 3.69
C TYR A 151 9.62 25.27 3.85
N ASP A 152 9.88 24.87 5.09
CA ASP A 152 10.55 23.62 5.41
C ASP A 152 9.47 22.57 5.71
N ILE A 153 9.46 21.48 4.95
CA ILE A 153 8.41 20.49 5.00
C ILE A 153 9.02 19.11 5.14
N ASP A 154 8.72 18.44 6.24
CA ASP A 154 9.09 17.07 6.49
C ASP A 154 7.86 16.15 6.32
N ILE A 155 8.04 15.06 5.59
CA ILE A 155 6.99 14.12 5.29
C ILE A 155 7.38 12.74 5.75
N TYR A 156 6.53 12.13 6.56
CA TYR A 156 6.74 10.81 7.12
C TYR A 156 5.58 9.87 6.78
N LEU A 157 5.93 8.65 6.43
CA LEU A 157 5.00 7.51 6.45
C LEU A 157 5.03 6.93 7.87
N PHE A 158 3.88 6.88 8.53
CA PHE A 158 3.75 6.36 9.89
C PHE A 158 3.13 4.97 9.85
N ILE A 159 3.95 3.95 10.13
CA ILE A 159 3.59 2.53 10.10
C ILE A 159 4.20 1.87 11.35
N GLU A 160 3.44 1.01 12.02
CA GLU A 160 3.93 0.18 13.15
C GLU A 160 4.65 1.00 14.23
N ASN A 161 4.14 2.19 14.53
CA ASN A 161 4.70 3.15 15.49
C ASN A 161 6.03 3.79 15.08
N GLU A 162 6.42 3.67 13.83
CA GLU A 162 7.65 4.26 13.31
C GLU A 162 7.38 5.40 12.33
N TYR A 163 8.23 6.43 12.41
CA TYR A 163 8.30 7.53 11.46
C TYR A 163 9.33 7.20 10.37
N ILE A 164 8.84 6.84 9.18
CA ILE A 164 9.67 6.58 8.02
C ILE A 164 9.72 7.85 7.18
N LEU A 165 10.90 8.46 7.07
CA LEU A 165 11.06 9.66 6.27
C LEU A 165 10.79 9.38 4.79
N VAL A 166 9.80 10.07 4.24
CA VAL A 166 9.46 10.02 2.81
C VAL A 166 10.30 11.04 2.05
N LYS A 167 10.27 12.30 2.51
CA LYS A 167 10.97 13.40 1.83
C LYS A 167 11.04 14.64 2.72
N ASN A 168 12.11 15.42 2.52
CA ASN A 168 12.23 16.78 3.04
C ASN A 168 12.18 17.75 1.86
N TYR A 169 11.52 18.88 2.05
CA TYR A 169 11.49 19.97 1.10
C TYR A 169 11.87 21.28 1.78
N SER A 170 12.62 22.11 1.08
CA SER A 170 12.78 23.52 1.40
C SER A 170 12.38 24.31 0.16
N LEU A 171 11.27 25.04 0.24
CA LEU A 171 10.61 25.68 -0.89
C LEU A 171 10.46 27.18 -0.63
N ASN A 172 10.92 28.03 -1.54
CA ASN A 172 10.72 29.48 -1.43
C ASN A 172 9.23 29.86 -1.63
N GLN A 173 8.50 29.04 -2.40
CA GLN A 173 7.08 29.22 -2.63
C GLN A 173 6.37 27.88 -2.61
N LEU A 174 5.23 27.81 -1.91
CA LEU A 174 4.41 26.61 -1.83
C LEU A 174 3.31 26.60 -2.90
N GLU A 175 3.51 25.79 -3.93
CA GLU A 175 2.51 25.48 -4.95
C GLU A 175 1.80 24.18 -4.59
N HIS A 176 0.63 24.24 -3.96
CA HIS A 176 -0.07 23.05 -3.44
C HIS A 176 -0.30 21.98 -4.50
N GLN A 177 -0.70 22.34 -5.74
CA GLN A 177 -0.94 21.34 -6.78
C GLN A 177 0.32 20.54 -7.12
N LYS A 178 1.43 21.21 -7.35
CA LYS A 178 2.73 20.59 -7.64
C LYS A 178 3.25 19.80 -6.45
N PHE A 179 3.06 20.33 -5.23
CA PHE A 179 3.40 19.65 -4.00
C PHE A 179 2.67 18.31 -3.88
N PHE A 180 1.34 18.27 -4.01
CA PHE A 180 0.56 17.03 -3.86
C PHE A 180 0.78 16.03 -4.98
N LEU A 181 1.07 16.45 -6.21
CA LEU A 181 1.48 15.55 -7.29
C LEU A 181 2.83 14.85 -6.97
N ASN A 182 3.81 15.63 -6.51
CA ASN A 182 5.12 15.09 -6.11
C ASN A 182 5.01 14.22 -4.85
N LEU A 183 4.18 14.63 -3.89
CA LEU A 183 3.90 13.89 -2.67
C LEU A 183 3.39 12.49 -2.98
N LYS A 184 2.40 12.38 -3.88
CA LYS A 184 1.83 11.09 -4.31
C LYS A 184 2.91 10.14 -4.82
N SER A 185 3.80 10.61 -5.70
CA SER A 185 4.89 9.80 -6.23
C SER A 185 5.83 9.33 -5.13
N ASN A 186 6.27 10.24 -4.26
CA ASN A 186 7.23 9.93 -3.19
C ASN A 186 6.66 8.98 -2.14
N ILE A 187 5.38 9.18 -1.75
CA ILE A 187 4.71 8.26 -0.82
C ILE A 187 4.62 6.86 -1.41
N LEU A 188 4.20 6.74 -2.69
CA LEU A 188 4.08 5.44 -3.35
C LEU A 188 5.43 4.75 -3.49
N ASP A 189 6.49 5.48 -3.77
CA ASP A 189 7.83 4.90 -3.90
C ASP A 189 8.36 4.42 -2.54
N THR A 190 8.16 5.21 -1.47
CA THR A 190 8.52 4.81 -0.11
C THR A 190 7.68 3.62 0.37
N TRP A 191 6.37 3.66 0.14
CA TRP A 191 5.47 2.57 0.50
C TRP A 191 5.84 1.27 -0.23
N LYS A 192 6.13 1.33 -1.54
CA LYS A 192 6.60 0.17 -2.31
C LYS A 192 7.91 -0.37 -1.78
N TYR A 193 8.85 0.50 -1.41
CA TYR A 193 10.12 0.08 -0.84
C TYR A 193 9.91 -0.69 0.47
N TYR A 194 9.03 -0.19 1.34
CA TYR A 194 8.72 -0.79 2.63
C TYR A 194 7.95 -2.12 2.50
N ASN A 195 7.00 -2.18 1.54
CA ASN A 195 6.17 -3.37 1.27
C ASN A 195 6.73 -4.26 0.16
N ASN A 196 8.02 -4.17 -0.08
CA ASN A 196 8.67 -4.88 -1.17
C ASN A 196 8.86 -6.36 -0.86
N VAL A 197 8.37 -7.21 -1.75
CA VAL A 197 8.64 -8.66 -1.69
C VAL A 197 10.04 -8.93 -2.24
N GLN A 198 10.96 -9.26 -1.35
CA GLN A 198 12.32 -9.63 -1.73
C GLN A 198 12.33 -11.06 -2.27
N ASN A 199 12.56 -11.20 -3.58
CA ASN A 199 12.61 -12.51 -4.24
C ASN A 199 13.83 -13.37 -3.91
N ASN A 200 14.83 -12.83 -3.23
CA ASN A 200 16.05 -13.49 -2.82
C ASN A 200 16.01 -14.03 -1.38
N LYS A 201 15.00 -13.67 -0.60
CA LYS A 201 14.84 -14.16 0.77
C LYS A 201 13.66 -15.11 0.84
N LEU A 202 13.97 -16.37 1.07
CA LEU A 202 13.00 -17.42 1.31
C LEU A 202 12.83 -17.59 2.81
N ASN A 203 11.59 -17.50 3.26
CA ASN A 203 11.18 -17.75 4.64
C ASN A 203 10.37 -19.05 4.69
N ASN A 204 10.26 -19.65 5.86
CA ASN A 204 9.42 -20.82 6.07
C ASN A 204 8.57 -20.65 7.34
N ILE A 205 7.41 -21.28 7.32
CA ILE A 205 6.58 -21.48 8.51
C ILE A 205 6.09 -22.93 8.54
N GLU A 206 5.89 -23.43 9.74
CA GLU A 206 5.21 -24.71 9.98
C GLU A 206 3.73 -24.46 10.24
N CYS A 207 2.86 -25.23 9.63
CA CYS A 207 1.43 -25.12 9.86
C CYS A 207 0.79 -26.51 9.97
N TYR A 208 -0.17 -26.63 10.87
CA TYR A 208 -1.02 -27.80 10.95
C TYR A 208 -2.25 -27.59 10.06
N VAL A 209 -2.49 -28.58 9.20
CA VAL A 209 -3.67 -28.61 8.35
C VAL A 209 -4.60 -29.68 8.87
N ASN A 210 -5.78 -29.21 9.32
CA ASN A 210 -6.87 -30.10 9.67
C ASN A 210 -7.72 -30.32 8.44
N SER A 211 -7.90 -31.54 8.01
CA SER A 211 -8.77 -31.90 6.88
C SER A 211 -9.62 -33.12 7.26
N LEU A 212 -10.90 -33.06 6.89
CA LEU A 212 -11.83 -34.17 7.16
C LEU A 212 -11.60 -35.34 6.22
N ASN A 213 -11.07 -35.10 5.03
CA ASN A 213 -10.85 -36.11 4.02
C ASN A 213 -9.76 -35.68 2.99
N ILE A 214 -9.38 -36.61 2.12
CA ILE A 214 -8.35 -36.40 1.10
C ILE A 214 -8.78 -35.35 0.05
N ASN A 215 -10.07 -35.22 -0.25
CA ASN A 215 -10.53 -34.26 -1.27
C ASN A 215 -10.42 -32.83 -0.73
N GLU A 216 -10.78 -32.60 0.52
CA GLU A 216 -10.59 -31.31 1.20
C GLU A 216 -9.10 -30.95 1.25
N LEU A 217 -8.23 -31.89 1.61
CA LEU A 217 -6.79 -31.69 1.61
C LEU A 217 -6.24 -31.31 0.23
N LYS A 218 -6.75 -31.93 -0.84
CA LYS A 218 -6.38 -31.56 -2.22
C LYS A 218 -6.80 -30.16 -2.56
N GLN A 219 -8.01 -29.73 -2.15
CA GLN A 219 -8.50 -28.37 -2.36
C GLN A 219 -7.64 -27.34 -1.61
N ILE A 220 -7.34 -27.59 -0.33
CA ILE A 220 -6.45 -26.73 0.47
C ILE A 220 -5.08 -26.59 -0.20
N LYS A 221 -4.50 -27.70 -0.66
CA LYS A 221 -3.22 -27.68 -1.39
C LYS A 221 -3.28 -26.83 -2.65
N LEU A 222 -4.36 -26.91 -3.42
CA LEU A 222 -4.54 -26.11 -4.62
C LEU A 222 -4.67 -24.61 -4.28
N LEU A 223 -5.46 -24.27 -3.27
CA LEU A 223 -5.61 -22.88 -2.80
C LEU A 223 -4.25 -22.30 -2.37
N ILE A 224 -3.49 -23.03 -1.55
CA ILE A 224 -2.18 -22.59 -1.08
C ILE A 224 -1.19 -22.43 -2.24
N LYS A 225 -1.15 -23.38 -3.19
CA LYS A 225 -0.27 -23.30 -4.35
C LYS A 225 -0.58 -22.13 -5.29
N ASN A 226 -1.84 -21.67 -5.29
CA ASN A 226 -2.24 -20.53 -6.11
C ASN A 226 -1.84 -19.18 -5.51
N ILE A 227 -1.39 -19.16 -4.25
CA ILE A 227 -0.87 -17.95 -3.62
C ILE A 227 0.52 -17.67 -4.18
N SER A 228 0.66 -16.58 -4.90
CA SER A 228 1.84 -16.26 -5.69
C SER A 228 3.14 -16.12 -4.89
N VAL A 229 3.09 -15.74 -3.60
CA VAL A 229 4.30 -15.66 -2.76
C VAL A 229 4.77 -17.03 -2.27
N ILE A 230 3.95 -18.05 -2.34
CA ILE A 230 4.33 -19.40 -1.91
C ILE A 230 5.17 -20.04 -2.99
N LYS A 231 6.34 -20.51 -2.61
CA LYS A 231 7.24 -21.28 -3.46
C LYS A 231 6.84 -22.75 -3.49
N ASP A 232 6.71 -23.34 -2.30
CA ASP A 232 6.32 -24.72 -2.13
C ASP A 232 5.56 -24.96 -0.80
N PHE A 233 4.84 -26.07 -0.76
CA PHE A 233 4.03 -26.51 0.35
C PHE A 233 4.24 -28.02 0.51
N GLU A 234 5.02 -28.40 1.50
CA GLU A 234 5.51 -29.76 1.68
C GLU A 234 4.98 -30.39 2.96
N LEU A 235 4.61 -31.67 2.88
CA LEU A 235 4.18 -32.46 4.02
C LEU A 235 5.39 -32.89 4.83
N LYS A 236 5.47 -32.48 6.10
CA LYS A 236 6.55 -32.85 7.03
C LYS A 236 6.19 -34.09 7.87
N LYS A 237 4.93 -34.15 8.35
CA LYS A 237 4.48 -35.25 9.22
C LYS A 237 2.99 -35.52 9.01
N ILE A 238 2.66 -36.79 8.92
CA ILE A 238 1.27 -37.28 8.87
C ILE A 238 0.86 -37.75 10.27
N SER A 239 -0.32 -37.37 10.71
CA SER A 239 -0.98 -37.96 11.88
C SER A 239 -2.48 -38.12 11.64
N LEU A 240 -3.15 -38.90 12.48
CA LEU A 240 -4.59 -39.18 12.32
C LEU A 240 -5.49 -37.95 12.28
N TYR A 241 -5.12 -36.89 13.00
CA TYR A 241 -5.98 -35.70 13.16
C TYR A 241 -5.36 -34.39 12.64
N LYS A 242 -4.04 -34.35 12.49
CA LYS A 242 -3.32 -33.13 12.09
C LYS A 242 -2.16 -33.48 11.21
N ASN A 243 -2.12 -32.93 10.03
CA ASN A 243 -0.97 -33.05 9.14
C ASN A 243 -0.10 -31.80 9.25
N LEU A 244 1.19 -31.98 9.55
CA LEU A 244 2.15 -30.89 9.64
C LEU A 244 2.76 -30.62 8.28
N TYR A 245 2.67 -29.38 7.82
CA TYR A 245 3.24 -28.89 6.57
C TYR A 245 4.27 -27.82 6.83
N ILE A 246 5.24 -27.70 5.92
CA ILE A 246 6.15 -26.57 5.80
C ILE A 246 5.71 -25.76 4.59
N ILE A 247 5.55 -24.47 4.76
CA ILE A 247 5.29 -23.51 3.70
C ILE A 247 6.54 -22.68 3.51
N ASN A 248 7.17 -22.78 2.34
CA ASN A 248 8.26 -21.92 1.94
C ASN A 248 7.71 -20.77 1.09
N TYR A 249 8.02 -19.53 1.47
CA TYR A 249 7.43 -18.35 0.84
C TYR A 249 8.41 -17.17 0.73
N TYR A 250 8.11 -16.27 -0.20
CA TYR A 250 8.84 -15.03 -0.40
C TYR A 250 8.16 -13.86 0.32
N GLY A 251 8.96 -12.89 0.76
CA GLY A 251 8.46 -11.71 1.46
C GLY A 251 8.36 -11.90 2.97
N ASN A 252 7.67 -10.99 3.63
CA ASN A 252 7.47 -11.04 5.07
C ASN A 252 6.19 -11.81 5.45
N TYR A 253 6.10 -12.15 6.73
CA TYR A 253 4.99 -12.90 7.28
C TYR A 253 3.63 -12.17 7.16
N GLU A 254 3.62 -10.85 7.32
CA GLU A 254 2.40 -10.05 7.23
C GLU A 254 1.78 -10.07 5.83
N ILE A 255 2.62 -10.10 4.79
CA ILE A 255 2.14 -10.27 3.42
C ILE A 255 1.51 -11.64 3.24
N LEU A 256 2.15 -12.70 3.74
CA LEU A 256 1.61 -14.05 3.67
C LEU A 256 0.25 -14.15 4.39
N LYS A 257 0.15 -13.60 5.60
CA LYS A 257 -1.08 -13.55 6.40
C LYS A 257 -2.23 -12.85 5.66
N LYS A 258 -1.96 -11.68 5.08
CA LYS A 258 -2.95 -10.96 4.25
C LYS A 258 -3.41 -11.79 3.06
N LEU A 259 -2.49 -12.48 2.39
CA LEU A 259 -2.81 -13.33 1.24
C LEU A 259 -3.65 -14.54 1.62
N PHE A 260 -3.39 -15.17 2.75
CA PHE A 260 -4.25 -16.22 3.27
C PHE A 260 -5.66 -15.71 3.51
N TYR A 261 -5.79 -14.56 4.17
CA TYR A 261 -7.10 -13.95 4.43
C TYR A 261 -7.88 -13.66 3.14
N ILE A 262 -7.25 -13.03 2.14
CA ILE A 262 -7.88 -12.72 0.84
C ILE A 262 -8.31 -13.99 0.10
N ASN A 263 -7.55 -15.08 0.25
CA ASN A 263 -7.90 -16.37 -0.37
C ASN A 263 -8.79 -17.24 0.53
N SER A 264 -9.44 -16.66 1.53
CA SER A 264 -10.36 -17.33 2.45
C SER A 264 -9.74 -18.51 3.20
N ILE A 265 -8.44 -18.44 3.45
CA ILE A 265 -7.71 -19.43 4.26
C ILE A 265 -7.62 -18.88 5.67
N ASN A 266 -8.36 -19.50 6.60
CA ASN A 266 -8.32 -19.15 8.01
C ASN A 266 -7.13 -19.80 8.69
N ILE A 267 -6.29 -18.98 9.31
CA ILE A 267 -5.14 -19.42 10.09
C ILE A 267 -5.40 -19.05 11.55
N LYS A 268 -5.23 -20.02 12.41
CA LYS A 268 -5.11 -19.79 13.85
C LYS A 268 -3.63 -19.82 14.20
N PHE A 269 -3.19 -18.85 14.96
CA PHE A 269 -1.83 -18.79 15.48
C PHE A 269 -1.85 -19.42 16.86
N ASP A 270 -0.98 -20.38 17.08
CA ASP A 270 -0.66 -20.83 18.43
C ASP A 270 0.41 -19.83 18.93
N ASP A 271 0.04 -18.97 19.88
CA ASP A 271 0.92 -18.03 20.59
C ASP A 271 1.96 -18.78 21.43
#